data_e4f07e81b8af4ab56aad4bb566e48ab9
#
_entry.id   e4f07e81b8af4ab56aad4bb566e48ab9
#
_cell.length_a   1.000
_cell.length_b   1.000
_cell.length_c   1.000
_cell.angle_alpha   90.00
_cell.angle_beta   90.00
_cell.angle_gamma   90.00
#
_symmetry.space_group_name_H-M   'P 1'
#
loop_
_entity.id
_entity.type
_entity.pdbx_description
1 polymer ?
#
loop_
_entity_poly.entity_id
_entity_poly.type
_entity_poly.pdbx_seq_one_letter_code
_entity_poly.pdbx_strand_id
1 'polypeptide(L)'
;MWTIKTTDMFDHWFISLNDTDRASVLAALLVLREKGPGLSRPYADTIRGSRYSNMKELRIQSRGDPIRAFFAFDPARTGIVLCAGN
;
A
#
# COMPACT_ATOMS: atom_id res chain seq x y z
N MET A 1 -11.47 7.51 -9.65
CA MET A 1 -10.86 7.38 -8.31
C MET A 1 -11.21 6.02 -7.73
N TRP A 2 -10.27 5.40 -7.07
CA TRP A 2 -10.45 4.08 -6.48
C TRP A 2 -10.76 4.22 -5.00
N THR A 3 -11.52 3.27 -4.44
CA THR A 3 -11.71 3.20 -2.99
C THR A 3 -10.57 2.39 -2.38
N ILE A 4 -9.94 2.92 -1.35
CA ILE A 4 -8.88 2.21 -0.65
C ILE A 4 -9.38 1.82 0.74
N LYS A 5 -9.36 0.53 1.02
CA LYS A 5 -9.73 -0.03 2.31
C LYS A 5 -8.51 -0.65 2.96
N THR A 6 -8.52 -0.71 4.28
CA THR A 6 -7.43 -1.29 5.05
C THR A 6 -7.95 -2.37 5.97
N THR A 7 -7.09 -3.31 6.34
CA THR A 7 -7.43 -4.34 7.31
C THR A 7 -7.08 -3.88 8.72
N ASP A 8 -7.59 -4.59 9.71
CA ASP A 8 -7.24 -4.32 11.11
C ASP A 8 -5.74 -4.51 11.35
N MET A 9 -5.13 -5.48 10.69
CA MET A 9 -3.69 -5.71 10.78
C MET A 9 -2.91 -4.49 10.31
N PHE A 10 -3.29 -3.93 9.17
CA PHE A 10 -2.66 -2.71 8.66
C PHE A 10 -2.89 -1.54 9.62
N ASP A 11 -4.11 -1.36 10.09
CA ASP A 11 -4.46 -0.24 10.97
C ASP A 11 -3.68 -0.28 12.26
N HIS A 12 -3.51 -1.46 12.85
CA HIS A 12 -2.72 -1.65 14.06
C HIS A 12 -1.26 -1.22 13.86
N TRP A 13 -0.67 -1.66 12.75
CA TRP A 13 0.69 -1.27 12.40
C TRP A 13 0.78 0.24 12.19
N PHE A 14 -0.18 0.81 11.46
CA PHE A 14 -0.18 2.23 11.11
C PHE A 14 -0.21 3.12 12.36
N ILE A 15 -1.03 2.78 13.34
CA ILE A 15 -1.14 3.54 14.59
C ILE A 15 0.21 3.56 15.34
N SER A 16 1.00 2.51 15.21
CA SER A 16 2.29 2.39 15.91
C SER A 16 3.38 3.28 15.34
N LEU A 17 3.17 3.86 14.15
CA LEU A 17 4.17 4.69 13.50
C LEU A 17 4.27 6.08 14.13
N ASN A 18 5.43 6.71 13.98
CA ASN A 18 5.58 8.12 14.32
C ASN A 18 4.86 8.99 13.27
N ASP A 19 4.75 10.29 13.55
CA ASP A 19 4.00 11.21 12.69
C ASP A 19 4.57 11.30 11.28
N THR A 20 5.90 11.30 11.15
CA THR A 20 6.57 11.41 9.85
C THR A 20 6.27 10.19 8.99
N ASP A 21 6.37 9.00 9.56
CA ASP A 21 6.11 7.77 8.82
C ASP A 21 4.63 7.64 8.46
N ARG A 22 3.72 8.03 9.37
CA ARG A 22 2.29 8.05 9.05
C ARG A 22 1.99 8.98 7.88
N ALA A 23 2.59 10.16 7.87
CA ALA A 23 2.39 11.12 6.78
C ALA A 23 2.87 10.54 5.45
N SER A 24 4.03 9.89 5.43
CA SER A 24 4.57 9.25 4.23
C SER A 24 3.65 8.14 3.71
N VAL A 25 3.13 7.32 4.61
CA VAL A 25 2.21 6.23 4.26
C VAL A 25 0.90 6.80 3.71
N LEU A 26 0.33 7.81 4.37
CA LEU A 26 -0.92 8.42 3.90
C LEU A 26 -0.75 9.03 2.52
N ALA A 27 0.37 9.72 2.27
CA ALA A 27 0.64 10.29 0.94
C ALA A 27 0.68 9.20 -0.13
N ALA A 28 1.31 8.07 0.16
CA ALA A 28 1.39 6.95 -0.77
C ALA A 28 0.02 6.33 -1.03
N LEU A 29 -0.82 6.21 0.00
CA LEU A 29 -2.18 5.69 -0.15
C LEU A 29 -3.04 6.63 -1.00
N LEU A 30 -2.86 7.94 -0.86
CA LEU A 30 -3.57 8.91 -1.69
C LEU A 30 -3.17 8.77 -3.17
N VAL A 31 -1.89 8.57 -3.45
CA VAL A 31 -1.42 8.33 -4.82
C VAL A 31 -2.03 7.03 -5.36
N LEU A 32 -2.06 5.98 -4.56
CA LEU A 32 -2.67 4.71 -4.94
C LEU A 32 -4.16 4.89 -5.28
N ARG A 33 -4.87 5.68 -4.49
CA ARG A 33 -6.29 5.98 -4.73
C ARG A 33 -6.51 6.67 -6.07
N GLU A 34 -5.62 7.60 -6.42
CA GLU A 34 -5.72 8.35 -7.67
C GLU A 34 -5.36 7.50 -8.88
N LYS A 35 -4.26 6.73 -8.78
CA LYS A 35 -3.71 5.99 -9.91
C LYS A 35 -4.32 4.59 -10.06
N GLY A 36 -4.76 3.99 -8.95
CA GLY A 36 -5.27 2.63 -8.99
C GLY A 36 -4.28 1.65 -9.58
N PRO A 37 -4.74 0.67 -10.39
CA PRO A 37 -3.85 -0.30 -11.01
C PRO A 37 -2.84 0.30 -11.98
N GLY A 38 -3.01 1.56 -12.38
CA GLY A 38 -2.05 2.26 -13.23
C GLY A 38 -0.77 2.66 -12.51
N LEU A 39 -0.75 2.60 -11.18
CA LEU A 39 0.46 2.89 -10.43
C LEU A 39 1.49 1.79 -10.66
N SER A 40 2.68 2.17 -11.10
CA SER A 40 3.72 1.24 -11.52
C SER A 40 5.05 1.57 -10.84
N ARG A 41 6.09 0.83 -11.24
CA ARG A 41 7.45 1.09 -10.72
C ARG A 41 7.85 2.55 -10.90
N PRO A 42 8.59 3.10 -9.97
CA PRO A 42 9.16 2.46 -8.77
C PRO A 42 8.21 2.44 -7.56
N TYR A 43 6.98 2.92 -7.69
CA TYR A 43 6.07 3.13 -6.56
C TYR A 43 5.29 1.88 -6.20
N ALA A 44 4.99 1.04 -7.19
CA ALA A 44 4.27 -0.21 -6.97
C ALA A 44 4.77 -1.28 -7.93
N ASP A 45 4.68 -2.53 -7.50
CA ASP A 45 5.09 -3.67 -8.33
C ASP A 45 4.27 -4.91 -7.98
N THR A 46 4.21 -5.85 -8.91
CA THR A 46 3.56 -7.12 -8.69
C THR A 46 4.49 -8.04 -7.90
N ILE A 47 3.94 -8.73 -6.92
CA ILE A 47 4.72 -9.67 -6.13
C ILE A 47 4.78 -11.01 -6.89
N ARG A 48 6.00 -11.40 -7.22
CA ARG A 48 6.25 -12.67 -7.89
C ARG A 48 6.31 -13.80 -6.87
N GLY A 49 5.78 -14.97 -7.25
CA GLY A 49 5.81 -16.12 -6.38
C GLY A 49 4.76 -16.11 -5.29
N SER A 50 3.90 -15.11 -5.25
CA SER A 50 2.77 -15.10 -4.33
C SER A 50 1.75 -16.17 -4.74
N ARG A 51 1.11 -16.79 -3.75
CA ARG A 51 0.01 -17.72 -4.04
C ARG A 51 -1.22 -17.00 -4.63
N TYR A 52 -1.28 -15.67 -4.50
CA TYR A 52 -2.34 -14.84 -5.06
C TYR A 52 -1.77 -14.04 -6.22
N SER A 53 -2.31 -14.27 -7.43
CA SER A 53 -1.75 -13.71 -8.66
C SER A 53 -1.87 -12.19 -8.76
N ASN A 54 -2.81 -11.61 -8.02
CA ASN A 54 -3.07 -10.16 -8.05
C ASN A 54 -2.45 -9.40 -6.87
N MET A 55 -1.57 -10.04 -6.11
CA MET A 55 -0.93 -9.38 -4.97
C MET A 55 0.16 -8.42 -5.45
N LYS A 56 0.15 -7.22 -4.88
CA LYS A 56 1.10 -6.16 -5.22
C LYS A 56 1.71 -5.56 -3.97
N GLU A 57 2.87 -4.91 -4.14
CA GLU A 57 3.48 -4.14 -3.06
C GLU A 57 3.52 -2.67 -3.44
N LEU A 58 3.28 -1.82 -2.45
CA LEU A 58 3.43 -0.38 -2.55
C LEU A 58 4.73 -0.02 -1.83
N ARG A 59 5.62 0.68 -2.53
CA ARG A 59 6.92 1.08 -2.00
C ARG A 59 6.86 2.51 -1.53
N ILE A 60 7.17 2.71 -0.26
CA ILE A 60 7.06 4.00 0.40
C ILE A 60 8.43 4.37 0.98
N GLN A 61 8.93 5.55 0.62
CA GLN A 61 10.16 6.06 1.22
C GLN A 61 9.79 7.00 2.37
N SER A 62 10.37 6.74 3.54
CA SER A 62 10.15 7.59 4.70
C SER A 62 11.47 7.73 5.46
N ARG A 63 11.97 8.94 5.53
CA ARG A 63 13.24 9.26 6.20
C ARG A 63 14.40 8.40 5.72
N GLY A 64 14.41 8.04 4.43
CA GLY A 64 15.43 7.16 3.87
C GLY A 64 15.20 5.68 4.10
N ASP A 65 14.22 5.31 4.91
CA ASP A 65 13.90 3.90 5.17
C ASP A 65 12.79 3.43 4.25
N PRO A 66 12.92 2.25 3.64
CA PRO A 66 11.87 1.70 2.81
C PRO A 66 10.77 1.08 3.66
N ILE A 67 9.53 1.40 3.30
CA ILE A 67 8.34 0.77 3.85
C ILE A 67 7.64 0.08 2.70
N ARG A 68 7.12 -1.12 2.94
CA ARG A 68 6.37 -1.88 1.92
C ARG A 68 5.00 -2.21 2.46
N ALA A 69 3.97 -1.89 1.67
CA ALA A 69 2.59 -2.24 1.99
C ALA A 69 2.09 -3.23 0.94
N PHE A 70 1.44 -4.30 1.37
CA PHE A 70 0.91 -5.31 0.46
C PHE A 70 -0.57 -5.08 0.24
N PHE A 71 -0.97 -5.07 -1.02
CA PHE A 71 -2.34 -4.75 -1.38
C PHE A 71 -2.79 -5.55 -2.60
N ALA A 72 -4.10 -5.57 -2.82
CA ALA A 72 -4.70 -6.18 -4.01
C ALA A 72 -5.92 -5.36 -4.42
N PHE A 73 -6.25 -5.38 -5.71
CA PHE A 73 -7.48 -4.76 -6.20
C PHE A 73 -8.55 -5.81 -6.39
N ASP A 74 -9.78 -5.47 -6.03
CA ASP A 74 -10.93 -6.31 -6.35
C ASP A 74 -11.64 -5.75 -7.60
N PRO A 75 -12.58 -6.53 -8.19
CA PRO A 75 -13.27 -6.08 -9.40
C PRO A 75 -14.19 -4.87 -9.20
N ALA A 76 -14.49 -4.50 -7.97
CA ALA A 76 -15.38 -3.40 -7.64
C ALA A 76 -14.65 -2.06 -7.45
N ARG A 77 -13.46 -1.92 -8.04
CA ARG A 77 -12.62 -0.72 -7.97
C ARG A 77 -12.21 -0.39 -6.53
N THR A 78 -11.96 -1.42 -5.74
CA THR A 78 -11.47 -1.28 -4.37
C THR A 78 -10.08 -1.86 -4.26
N GLY A 79 -9.14 -1.08 -3.71
CA GLY A 79 -7.83 -1.57 -3.32
C GLY A 79 -7.87 -1.91 -1.84
N ILE A 80 -7.41 -3.10 -1.48
CA ILE A 80 -7.40 -3.56 -0.09
C ILE A 80 -5.95 -3.67 0.35
N VAL A 81 -5.56 -2.84 1.33
CA VAL A 81 -4.21 -2.87 1.90
C VAL A 81 -4.24 -3.81 3.09
N LEU A 82 -3.51 -4.91 2.94
CA LEU A 82 -3.60 -6.05 3.87
C LEU A 82 -2.69 -5.89 5.07
N CYS A 83 -1.44 -5.52 4.83
CA CYS A 83 -0.44 -5.37 5.87
C CYS A 83 0.73 -4.56 5.33
N ALA A 84 1.62 -4.15 6.23
CA ALA A 84 2.79 -3.38 5.85
C ALA A 84 3.90 -3.57 6.88
N GLY A 85 5.11 -3.17 6.52
CA GLY A 85 6.25 -3.24 7.41
C GLY A 85 7.48 -2.56 6.82
N ASN A 86 8.48 -2.45 7.62
CA ASN A 86 9.76 -1.85 7.26
C ASN A 86 10.73 -2.90 6.71
#